data_dcf4349b8b651e628b06f45bbbd45c74
#
_entry.id   dcf4349b8b651e628b06f45bbbd45c74
#
_cell.length_a   1.000
_cell.length_b   1.000
_cell.length_c   1.000
_cell.angle_alpha   90.00
_cell.angle_beta   90.00
_cell.angle_gamma   90.00
#
_symmetry.space_group_name_H-M   'P 1'
#
loop_
_entity.id
_entity.type
_entity.pdbx_description
1 polymer ?
#
loop_
_entity_poly.entity_id
_entity_poly.type
_entity_poly.pdbx_seq_one_letter_code
_entity_poly.pdbx_strand_id
1 'polypeptide(L)'
;MDVETWRHYFQVAKQYGINHYRFHSWCPPEACFEAADIEGIYLQPELPIWGNIDIDDTELCDYLLKEGRNLHRAYSNHASFVMFGLGNEMSGEEGLAMLIQTFKKEDNRHIYASGSNNYLGFKGKQADEDYFTTCRVGREDDKQFNTHARASFSFADAYDGGYLNHTYPNSEMDFSSANALCDVPIISHETGQFQVYPNYEEIKKYTGVLKPRNFEIFKKRLEEAGMIDQAHDFMMASGKWSALLYRADIEMNLRTPEWGGFQLLDLQDYPGQGSAYVGILDAFMESKGLIAPEEWRHFCSEVVPLFCTEKFCWTNDEALTGEVEIANYSESDLNGKQLSWVLTDSKQQVLDKGVLPLQVKQGELAKVGTLKPAIASVRKAEKVTLALSIDGTPYRNDYSLWIYPAADKEVAPSEDICVTDDLDAHLKYLTEGGKVLWFPSKDKHKDQTVGGLFQTDYWNYRMFRTICENLDRPVSPGTLGILTDPGHPALADFPTEFHTNWQWFPIIKQSYPMILDRLSDDYRPIVQVIDNVERNHKLGLLFEFKVGNGKLLVCMSDLKAVQDKPEARQFYRSILEYMESSAFAPSYSLSAKDLQDLFTAKVKTGEMKKLFNISSYK
;
A
#
# COMPACT_ATOMS: atom_id res chain seq x y z
N MET A 1 18.62 8.49 23.81
CA MET A 1 17.71 7.46 24.38
C MET A 1 18.57 6.51 25.20
N ASP A 2 18.07 6.09 26.36
CA ASP A 2 18.69 5.09 27.22
C ASP A 2 18.27 3.66 26.83
N VAL A 3 18.85 2.66 27.52
CA VAL A 3 18.60 1.24 27.24
C VAL A 3 17.10 0.90 27.37
N GLU A 4 16.43 1.39 28.41
CA GLU A 4 15.02 1.07 28.66
C GLU A 4 14.09 1.63 27.57
N THR A 5 14.40 2.83 27.04
CA THR A 5 13.66 3.43 25.93
C THR A 5 13.82 2.60 24.65
N TRP A 6 15.05 2.14 24.35
CA TRP A 6 15.29 1.27 23.21
C TRP A 6 14.62 -0.09 23.36
N ARG A 7 14.69 -0.68 24.57
CA ARG A 7 13.98 -1.93 24.86
C ARG A 7 12.48 -1.81 24.63
N HIS A 8 11.87 -0.71 25.10
CA HIS A 8 10.45 -0.46 24.87
C HIS A 8 10.11 -0.48 23.36
N TYR A 9 10.89 0.22 22.54
CA TYR A 9 10.63 0.24 21.09
C TYR A 9 10.82 -1.13 20.43
N PHE A 10 11.83 -1.87 20.81
CA PHE A 10 12.05 -3.23 20.34
C PHE A 10 10.94 -4.19 20.76
N GLN A 11 10.45 -4.07 21.98
CA GLN A 11 9.32 -4.88 22.47
C GLN A 11 8.04 -4.60 21.67
N VAL A 12 7.75 -3.32 21.38
CA VAL A 12 6.62 -2.95 20.52
C VAL A 12 6.81 -3.53 19.10
N ALA A 13 7.98 -3.37 18.50
CA ALA A 13 8.27 -3.91 17.17
C ALA A 13 8.11 -5.45 17.11
N LYS A 14 8.56 -6.17 18.13
CA LYS A 14 8.40 -7.63 18.24
C LYS A 14 6.94 -8.06 18.34
N GLN A 15 6.06 -7.27 18.95
CA GLN A 15 4.62 -7.53 18.93
C GLN A 15 4.07 -7.58 17.50
N TYR A 16 4.68 -6.80 16.58
CA TYR A 16 4.39 -6.79 15.15
C TYR A 16 5.26 -7.76 14.33
N GLY A 17 6.00 -8.67 14.98
CA GLY A 17 6.80 -9.69 14.29
C GLY A 17 8.12 -9.17 13.68
N ILE A 18 8.52 -7.95 13.99
CA ILE A 18 9.79 -7.37 13.52
C ILE A 18 10.95 -7.94 14.36
N ASN A 19 11.99 -8.40 13.68
CA ASN A 19 13.19 -8.98 14.28
C ASN A 19 14.50 -8.30 13.87
N HIS A 20 14.43 -7.27 13.02
CA HIS A 20 15.58 -6.61 12.43
C HIS A 20 15.36 -5.10 12.33
N TYR A 21 16.42 -4.32 12.62
CA TYR A 21 16.45 -2.88 12.45
C TYR A 21 17.64 -2.46 11.58
N ARG A 22 17.36 -1.69 10.54
CA ARG A 22 18.35 -0.98 9.73
C ARG A 22 18.42 0.48 10.17
N PHE A 23 19.61 1.03 10.25
CA PHE A 23 19.86 2.44 10.58
C PHE A 23 20.37 3.16 9.34
N HIS A 24 19.51 3.94 8.71
CA HIS A 24 19.76 4.67 7.47
C HIS A 24 20.93 5.66 7.61
N SER A 25 22.07 5.37 6.95
CA SER A 25 23.28 6.22 6.96
C SER A 25 23.72 6.65 8.35
N TRP A 26 23.57 5.79 9.34
CA TRP A 26 23.82 6.08 10.75
C TRP A 26 24.12 4.83 11.56
N CYS A 27 24.92 5.02 12.62
CA CYS A 27 25.14 3.99 13.63
C CYS A 27 24.49 4.44 14.95
N PRO A 28 23.61 3.62 15.57
CA PRO A 28 22.99 3.96 16.84
C PRO A 28 24.00 3.92 18.01
N PRO A 29 23.66 4.53 19.17
CA PRO A 29 24.51 4.51 20.35
C PRO A 29 24.54 3.12 21.02
N GLU A 30 25.55 2.89 21.88
CA GLU A 30 25.74 1.65 22.65
C GLU A 30 24.48 1.14 23.33
N ALA A 31 23.68 2.04 23.93
CA ALA A 31 22.40 1.69 24.57
C ALA A 31 21.42 0.97 23.64
N CYS A 32 21.49 1.21 22.33
CA CYS A 32 20.69 0.49 21.34
C CYS A 32 21.17 -0.96 21.18
N PHE A 33 22.49 -1.18 21.09
CA PHE A 33 23.06 -2.53 20.98
C PHE A 33 22.82 -3.35 22.26
N GLU A 34 23.00 -2.76 23.45
CA GLU A 34 22.66 -3.41 24.71
C GLU A 34 21.18 -3.82 24.76
N ALA A 35 20.28 -2.94 24.39
CA ALA A 35 18.84 -3.22 24.35
C ALA A 35 18.52 -4.30 23.33
N ALA A 36 19.13 -4.28 22.15
CA ALA A 36 18.93 -5.26 21.10
C ALA A 36 19.45 -6.65 21.49
N ASP A 37 20.59 -6.73 22.18
CA ASP A 37 21.10 -7.99 22.73
C ASP A 37 20.10 -8.61 23.76
N ILE A 38 19.51 -7.76 24.61
CA ILE A 38 18.54 -8.19 25.62
C ILE A 38 17.24 -8.69 24.96
N GLU A 39 16.73 -7.94 23.98
CA GLU A 39 15.43 -8.22 23.34
C GLU A 39 15.53 -9.21 22.16
N GLY A 40 16.73 -9.55 21.68
CA GLY A 40 16.95 -10.44 20.54
C GLY A 40 16.52 -9.83 19.21
N ILE A 41 16.94 -8.58 18.94
CA ILE A 41 16.75 -7.88 17.67
C ILE A 41 18.06 -7.83 16.91
N TYR A 42 18.06 -8.12 15.63
CA TYR A 42 19.24 -7.97 14.77
C TYR A 42 19.39 -6.53 14.29
N LEU A 43 20.61 -6.03 14.28
CA LEU A 43 20.91 -4.65 13.88
C LEU A 43 21.77 -4.62 12.61
N GLN A 44 21.45 -3.65 11.77
CA GLN A 44 22.23 -3.24 10.60
C GLN A 44 22.58 -1.76 10.72
N PRO A 45 23.67 -1.39 11.41
CA PRO A 45 24.22 -0.04 11.32
C PRO A 45 24.80 0.22 9.94
N GLU A 46 24.88 1.49 9.56
CA GLU A 46 25.49 1.96 8.31
C GLU A 46 26.55 3.02 8.58
N LEU A 47 27.49 3.19 7.63
CA LEU A 47 28.38 4.33 7.61
C LEU A 47 27.59 5.62 7.34
N PRO A 48 28.08 6.79 7.81
CA PRO A 48 27.37 8.05 7.66
C PRO A 48 27.51 8.63 6.24
N ILE A 49 27.08 7.87 5.25
CA ILE A 49 27.16 8.25 3.83
C ILE A 49 25.91 7.91 3.05
N TRP A 50 25.62 8.74 2.05
CA TRP A 50 24.55 8.59 1.07
C TRP A 50 25.06 9.01 -0.30
N GLY A 51 24.99 8.13 -1.31
CA GLY A 51 25.35 8.44 -2.69
C GLY A 51 26.65 7.82 -3.15
N ASN A 52 27.52 8.57 -3.83
CA ASN A 52 28.68 8.05 -4.54
C ASN A 52 29.94 7.95 -3.66
N ILE A 53 30.67 6.83 -3.78
CA ILE A 53 32.03 6.68 -3.23
C ILE A 53 33.00 6.61 -4.41
N ASP A 54 33.65 7.74 -4.70
CA ASP A 54 34.74 7.79 -5.66
C ASP A 54 36.02 7.23 -5.03
N ILE A 55 36.60 6.19 -5.61
CA ILE A 55 37.83 5.58 -5.08
C ILE A 55 39.05 6.53 -5.12
N ASP A 56 39.01 7.52 -6.04
CA ASP A 56 40.07 8.55 -6.13
C ASP A 56 39.93 9.65 -5.08
N ASP A 57 38.78 9.75 -4.41
CA ASP A 57 38.61 10.59 -3.23
C ASP A 57 39.19 9.90 -1.99
N THR A 58 40.51 9.97 -1.88
CA THR A 58 41.24 9.31 -0.81
C THR A 58 40.89 9.84 0.58
N GLU A 59 40.51 11.12 0.71
CA GLU A 59 40.12 11.71 1.99
C GLU A 59 38.82 11.12 2.49
N LEU A 60 37.81 10.98 1.61
CA LEU A 60 36.55 10.33 1.92
C LEU A 60 36.73 8.84 2.23
N CYS A 61 37.49 8.13 1.38
CA CYS A 61 37.76 6.70 1.58
C CYS A 61 38.47 6.43 2.92
N ASP A 62 39.50 7.20 3.25
CA ASP A 62 40.21 7.08 4.52
C ASP A 62 39.34 7.40 5.75
N TYR A 63 38.44 8.40 5.61
CA TYR A 63 37.44 8.71 6.63
C TYR A 63 36.50 7.55 6.87
N LEU A 64 35.90 7.00 5.80
CA LEU A 64 34.96 5.89 5.90
C LEU A 64 35.59 4.61 6.43
N LEU A 65 36.83 4.29 6.02
CA LEU A 65 37.63 3.19 6.60
C LEU A 65 37.84 3.38 8.09
N LYS A 66 38.22 4.58 8.51
CA LYS A 66 38.46 4.90 9.93
C LYS A 66 37.16 4.77 10.73
N GLU A 67 36.06 5.29 10.20
CA GLU A 67 34.76 5.24 10.86
C GLU A 67 34.23 3.80 10.99
N GLY A 68 34.30 3.01 9.93
CA GLY A 68 33.89 1.60 9.98
C GLY A 68 34.73 0.78 10.97
N ARG A 69 36.05 1.03 11.03
CA ARG A 69 36.92 0.40 12.04
C ARG A 69 36.57 0.82 13.46
N ASN A 70 36.15 2.08 13.67
CA ASN A 70 35.67 2.54 14.97
C ASN A 70 34.41 1.83 15.38
N LEU A 71 33.42 1.68 14.44
CA LEU A 71 32.19 0.94 14.66
C LEU A 71 32.47 -0.52 15.05
N HIS A 72 33.30 -1.22 14.28
CA HIS A 72 33.70 -2.60 14.60
C HIS A 72 34.37 -2.69 15.95
N ARG A 73 35.32 -1.80 16.27
CA ARG A 73 36.00 -1.80 17.56
C ARG A 73 35.06 -1.59 18.73
N ALA A 74 34.06 -0.72 18.56
CA ALA A 74 33.09 -0.41 19.60
C ALA A 74 32.05 -1.50 19.79
N TYR A 75 31.49 -2.05 18.67
CA TYR A 75 30.23 -2.78 18.73
C TYR A 75 30.27 -4.22 18.20
N SER A 76 31.37 -4.70 17.58
CA SER A 76 31.43 -6.05 17.00
C SER A 76 31.26 -7.21 18.00
N ASN A 77 31.28 -6.96 19.29
CA ASN A 77 31.04 -7.99 20.31
C ASN A 77 29.56 -8.10 20.73
N HIS A 78 28.71 -7.21 20.27
CA HIS A 78 27.27 -7.33 20.49
C HIS A 78 26.69 -8.43 19.60
N ALA A 79 25.94 -9.36 20.19
CA ALA A 79 25.29 -10.46 19.46
C ALA A 79 24.25 -9.96 18.46
N SER A 80 23.66 -8.79 18.71
CA SER A 80 22.71 -8.11 17.85
C SER A 80 23.34 -7.53 16.58
N PHE A 81 24.64 -7.20 16.58
CA PHE A 81 25.32 -6.65 15.40
C PHE A 81 25.65 -7.76 14.40
N VAL A 82 24.72 -8.08 13.54
CA VAL A 82 24.84 -9.19 12.56
C VAL A 82 25.18 -8.68 11.17
N MET A 83 24.59 -7.57 10.75
CA MET A 83 24.63 -7.03 9.39
C MET A 83 25.32 -5.67 9.39
N PHE A 84 26.13 -5.41 8.35
CA PHE A 84 26.77 -4.11 8.16
C PHE A 84 26.55 -3.61 6.74
N GLY A 85 25.90 -2.44 6.59
CA GLY A 85 25.71 -1.75 5.32
C GLY A 85 26.68 -0.57 5.17
N LEU A 86 27.13 -0.29 3.94
CA LEU A 86 28.00 0.86 3.72
C LEU A 86 27.25 2.19 3.72
N GLY A 87 25.95 2.21 3.42
CA GLY A 87 25.16 3.45 3.40
C GLY A 87 23.89 3.35 2.58
N ASN A 88 23.28 4.50 2.26
CA ASN A 88 22.01 4.57 1.54
C ASN A 88 22.19 5.03 0.09
N GLU A 89 21.45 4.41 -0.85
CA GLU A 89 21.41 4.76 -2.28
C GLU A 89 22.81 4.93 -2.88
N MET A 90 23.63 3.91 -2.65
CA MET A 90 25.05 3.95 -2.93
C MET A 90 25.38 3.75 -4.40
N SER A 91 26.48 4.39 -4.84
CA SER A 91 27.14 4.19 -6.13
C SER A 91 28.66 4.27 -5.98
N GLY A 92 29.41 3.99 -7.07
CA GLY A 92 30.88 3.94 -7.03
C GLY A 92 31.40 2.54 -6.77
N GLU A 93 31.26 1.65 -7.77
CA GLU A 93 31.53 0.21 -7.67
C GLU A 93 32.90 -0.11 -7.07
N GLU A 94 33.97 0.58 -7.50
CA GLU A 94 35.34 0.31 -7.02
C GLU A 94 35.53 0.71 -5.57
N GLY A 95 34.99 1.86 -5.17
CA GLY A 95 35.05 2.34 -3.78
C GLY A 95 34.24 1.45 -2.83
N LEU A 96 33.04 1.04 -3.26
CA LEU A 96 32.21 0.10 -2.49
C LEU A 96 32.88 -1.25 -2.31
N ALA A 97 33.42 -1.84 -3.39
CA ALA A 97 34.11 -3.12 -3.33
C ALA A 97 35.34 -3.05 -2.42
N MET A 98 36.13 -1.98 -2.50
CA MET A 98 37.31 -1.76 -1.63
C MET A 98 36.93 -1.73 -0.15
N LEU A 99 35.85 -1.03 0.22
CA LEU A 99 35.39 -0.95 1.62
C LEU A 99 34.90 -2.33 2.12
N ILE A 100 34.05 -3.03 1.36
CA ILE A 100 33.54 -4.37 1.74
C ILE A 100 34.70 -5.34 1.95
N GLN A 101 35.60 -5.45 0.96
CA GLN A 101 36.76 -6.36 1.02
C GLN A 101 37.64 -6.06 2.23
N THR A 102 37.85 -4.77 2.52
CA THR A 102 38.66 -4.37 3.67
C THR A 102 38.01 -4.78 4.99
N PHE A 103 36.73 -4.44 5.20
CA PHE A 103 36.03 -4.77 6.43
C PHE A 103 35.85 -6.28 6.62
N LYS A 104 35.48 -7.04 5.59
CA LYS A 104 35.39 -8.51 5.67
C LYS A 104 36.72 -9.19 5.98
N LYS A 105 37.82 -8.65 5.47
CA LYS A 105 39.15 -9.18 5.78
C LYS A 105 39.55 -8.89 7.24
N GLU A 106 39.16 -7.73 7.78
CA GLU A 106 39.47 -7.31 9.15
C GLU A 106 38.55 -7.97 10.19
N ASP A 107 37.25 -8.15 9.86
CA ASP A 107 36.28 -8.83 10.73
C ASP A 107 35.25 -9.58 9.88
N ASN A 108 35.28 -10.91 9.87
CA ASN A 108 34.42 -11.79 9.10
C ASN A 108 33.26 -12.38 9.93
N ARG A 109 32.97 -11.85 11.10
CA ARG A 109 31.87 -12.31 11.96
C ARG A 109 30.52 -11.75 11.55
N HIS A 110 30.50 -10.66 10.79
CA HIS A 110 29.32 -9.99 10.28
C HIS A 110 29.08 -10.33 8.82
N ILE A 111 27.86 -10.10 8.33
CA ILE A 111 27.54 -10.14 6.90
C ILE A 111 27.49 -8.70 6.37
N TYR A 112 27.97 -8.51 5.14
CA TYR A 112 28.23 -7.21 4.54
C TYR A 112 27.43 -6.98 3.27
N ALA A 113 26.91 -5.76 3.10
CA ALA A 113 26.33 -5.27 1.86
C ALA A 113 26.90 -3.89 1.49
N SER A 114 26.98 -3.59 0.21
CA SER A 114 27.44 -2.29 -0.31
C SER A 114 26.53 -1.13 0.10
N GLY A 115 25.39 -1.45 0.63
CA GLY A 115 24.37 -0.50 1.08
C GLY A 115 23.03 -0.78 0.44
N SER A 116 22.09 0.05 0.77
CA SER A 116 20.75 -0.05 0.24
C SER A 116 20.72 0.60 -1.13
N ASN A 117 20.29 -0.16 -2.11
CA ASN A 117 20.21 0.31 -3.47
C ASN A 117 18.77 0.55 -3.90
N ASN A 118 18.57 1.63 -4.59
CA ASN A 118 17.32 1.91 -5.25
C ASN A 118 17.49 1.78 -6.79
N TYR A 119 16.71 2.52 -7.53
CA TYR A 119 16.68 2.51 -8.99
C TYR A 119 17.79 3.33 -9.69
N LEU A 120 18.71 3.99 -8.98
CA LEU A 120 19.67 4.96 -9.54
C LEU A 120 20.75 4.31 -10.44
N GLY A 121 20.31 3.52 -11.42
CA GLY A 121 21.18 2.90 -12.41
C GLY A 121 21.98 1.72 -11.87
N PHE A 122 21.61 1.17 -10.74
CA PHE A 122 22.30 0.06 -10.15
C PHE A 122 22.10 -1.23 -10.97
N LYS A 123 23.15 -2.02 -11.09
CA LYS A 123 23.21 -3.12 -12.06
C LYS A 123 23.23 -4.50 -11.43
N GLY A 124 23.16 -4.61 -10.14
CA GLY A 124 23.26 -5.84 -9.40
C GLY A 124 24.15 -5.69 -8.16
N LYS A 125 24.42 -6.80 -7.47
CA LYS A 125 25.28 -6.79 -6.29
C LYS A 125 26.73 -6.42 -6.63
N GLN A 126 27.43 -5.88 -5.65
CA GLN A 126 28.86 -5.67 -5.71
C GLN A 126 29.63 -6.98 -5.45
N ALA A 127 30.91 -6.99 -5.82
CA ALA A 127 31.80 -8.10 -5.48
C ALA A 127 31.89 -8.27 -3.96
N ASP A 128 31.91 -9.53 -3.50
CA ASP A 128 32.06 -9.93 -2.10
C ASP A 128 30.93 -9.54 -1.14
N GLU A 129 29.78 -9.04 -1.61
CA GLU A 129 28.58 -8.90 -0.78
C GLU A 129 28.05 -10.27 -0.33
N ASP A 130 27.57 -10.34 0.91
CA ASP A 130 26.94 -11.53 1.47
C ASP A 130 25.42 -11.54 1.24
N TYR A 131 24.83 -10.37 1.07
CA TYR A 131 23.40 -10.15 0.74
C TYR A 131 23.26 -8.87 -0.05
N PHE A 132 22.14 -8.70 -0.74
CA PHE A 132 21.86 -7.53 -1.54
C PHE A 132 20.56 -6.85 -1.11
N THR A 133 20.64 -5.59 -0.67
CA THR A 133 19.46 -4.80 -0.30
C THR A 133 19.09 -3.87 -1.45
N THR A 134 17.90 -4.03 -2.02
CA THR A 134 17.49 -3.27 -3.21
C THR A 134 15.98 -3.13 -3.37
N CYS A 135 15.56 -2.13 -4.16
CA CYS A 135 14.19 -1.98 -4.66
C CYS A 135 13.94 -2.79 -5.93
N ARG A 136 14.97 -3.00 -6.74
CA ARG A 136 14.93 -3.79 -7.97
C ARG A 136 16.32 -4.21 -8.40
N VAL A 137 16.38 -5.26 -9.23
CA VAL A 137 17.62 -5.72 -9.87
C VAL A 137 17.55 -5.38 -11.34
N GLY A 138 18.67 -4.95 -11.93
CA GLY A 138 18.75 -4.58 -13.34
C GLY A 138 19.15 -3.11 -13.54
N ARG A 139 18.98 -2.62 -14.78
CA ARG A 139 19.34 -1.25 -15.15
C ARG A 139 18.13 -0.31 -15.06
N GLU A 140 18.40 0.98 -14.88
CA GLU A 140 17.36 2.02 -14.87
C GLU A 140 16.57 2.10 -16.19
N ASP A 141 17.21 1.82 -17.33
CA ASP A 141 16.60 1.78 -18.66
C ASP A 141 15.81 0.48 -18.93
N ASP A 142 15.94 -0.50 -18.03
CA ASP A 142 15.16 -1.74 -18.11
C ASP A 142 13.71 -1.46 -17.69
N LYS A 143 12.82 -1.42 -18.68
CA LYS A 143 11.39 -1.20 -18.50
C LYS A 143 10.62 -2.43 -18.04
N GLN A 144 11.30 -3.49 -17.66
CA GLN A 144 10.68 -4.72 -17.18
C GLN A 144 10.34 -4.59 -15.70
N PHE A 145 9.07 -4.46 -15.39
CA PHE A 145 8.58 -4.36 -14.00
C PHE A 145 8.80 -5.64 -13.19
N ASN A 146 9.06 -6.76 -13.84
CA ASN A 146 9.34 -8.05 -13.22
C ASN A 146 10.73 -8.16 -12.56
N THR A 147 11.54 -7.11 -12.61
CA THR A 147 12.81 -7.03 -11.87
C THR A 147 12.68 -6.31 -10.52
N HIS A 148 11.51 -5.86 -10.17
CA HIS A 148 11.24 -5.20 -8.89
C HIS A 148 11.42 -6.17 -7.73
N ALA A 149 12.03 -5.66 -6.64
CA ALA A 149 12.26 -6.37 -5.39
C ALA A 149 11.39 -5.85 -4.24
N ARG A 150 10.39 -5.02 -4.55
CA ARG A 150 9.27 -4.61 -3.69
C ARG A 150 8.04 -4.33 -4.55
N ALA A 151 6.85 -4.39 -3.98
CA ALA A 151 5.61 -4.27 -4.74
C ALA A 151 5.17 -2.82 -4.98
N SER A 152 5.56 -1.90 -4.10
CA SER A 152 5.21 -0.49 -4.15
C SER A 152 6.29 0.36 -4.80
N PHE A 153 5.85 1.34 -5.62
CA PHE A 153 6.75 2.36 -6.20
C PHE A 153 6.02 3.69 -6.35
N SER A 154 6.78 4.79 -6.31
CA SER A 154 6.29 6.07 -6.79
C SER A 154 6.29 6.10 -8.33
N PHE A 155 5.52 7.02 -8.94
CA PHE A 155 5.57 7.25 -10.39
C PHE A 155 6.93 7.79 -10.85
N ALA A 156 7.74 8.33 -9.95
CA ALA A 156 9.13 8.70 -10.25
C ALA A 156 10.03 7.49 -10.45
N ASP A 157 9.74 6.38 -9.78
CA ASP A 157 10.52 5.15 -9.85
C ASP A 157 10.02 4.20 -10.93
N ALA A 158 8.69 4.01 -11.00
CA ALA A 158 8.04 3.19 -12.01
C ALA A 158 6.83 3.93 -12.59
N TYR A 159 6.73 4.03 -13.91
CA TYR A 159 5.72 4.83 -14.63
C TYR A 159 4.27 4.52 -14.28
N ASP A 160 4.00 3.35 -13.71
CA ASP A 160 2.68 2.84 -13.36
C ASP A 160 2.45 2.73 -11.85
N GLY A 161 3.41 3.14 -11.02
CA GLY A 161 3.31 3.11 -9.56
C GLY A 161 3.57 1.74 -8.92
N GLY A 162 4.10 0.73 -9.67
CA GLY A 162 4.46 -0.59 -9.15
C GLY A 162 3.36 -1.64 -9.26
N TYR A 163 3.67 -2.89 -8.88
CA TYR A 163 2.79 -4.06 -9.06
C TYR A 163 1.39 -3.87 -8.48
N LEU A 164 1.29 -3.34 -7.28
CA LEU A 164 0.00 -3.17 -6.60
C LEU A 164 -0.93 -2.17 -7.28
N ASN A 165 -0.39 -1.26 -8.11
CA ASN A 165 -1.19 -0.30 -8.85
C ASN A 165 -1.50 -0.73 -10.29
N HIS A 166 -0.71 -1.60 -10.92
CA HIS A 166 -0.91 -1.94 -12.34
C HIS A 166 -1.33 -3.39 -12.59
N THR A 167 -1.15 -4.30 -11.63
CA THR A 167 -1.52 -5.70 -11.79
C THR A 167 -2.86 -5.98 -11.14
N TYR A 168 -3.73 -6.73 -11.84
CA TYR A 168 -5.01 -7.16 -11.26
C TYR A 168 -4.76 -7.95 -9.97
N PRO A 169 -5.49 -7.64 -8.87
CA PRO A 169 -5.21 -8.20 -7.56
C PRO A 169 -5.23 -9.72 -7.52
N ASN A 170 -4.13 -10.29 -7.09
CA ASN A 170 -3.94 -11.72 -6.89
C ASN A 170 -2.93 -11.94 -5.75
N SER A 171 -2.78 -13.17 -5.32
CA SER A 171 -1.78 -13.58 -4.33
C SER A 171 -0.78 -14.61 -4.88
N GLU A 172 -0.55 -14.61 -6.19
CA GLU A 172 0.47 -15.45 -6.84
C GLU A 172 1.75 -14.67 -7.16
N MET A 173 1.69 -13.33 -7.16
CA MET A 173 2.86 -12.48 -7.44
C MET A 173 3.97 -12.70 -6.43
N ASP A 174 5.21 -12.77 -6.93
CA ASP A 174 6.45 -12.86 -6.17
C ASP A 174 7.58 -12.04 -6.82
N PHE A 175 8.79 -12.13 -6.28
CA PHE A 175 9.98 -11.48 -6.80
C PHE A 175 10.99 -12.46 -7.44
N SER A 176 10.57 -13.65 -7.87
CA SER A 176 11.44 -14.67 -8.47
C SER A 176 12.20 -14.15 -9.68
N SER A 177 11.61 -13.25 -10.48
CA SER A 177 12.30 -12.61 -11.62
C SER A 177 13.49 -11.76 -11.19
N ALA A 178 13.39 -11.05 -10.06
CA ALA A 178 14.51 -10.29 -9.51
C ALA A 178 15.54 -11.23 -8.88
N ASN A 179 15.09 -12.25 -8.14
CA ASN A 179 15.96 -13.22 -7.47
C ASN A 179 16.83 -13.98 -8.48
N ALA A 180 16.28 -14.34 -9.64
CA ALA A 180 17.02 -15.02 -10.72
C ALA A 180 18.20 -14.19 -11.28
N LEU A 181 18.26 -12.90 -11.03
CA LEU A 181 19.33 -12.00 -11.48
C LEU A 181 20.42 -11.76 -10.43
N CYS A 182 20.29 -12.38 -9.25
CA CYS A 182 21.22 -12.20 -8.13
C CYS A 182 21.62 -13.56 -7.55
N ASP A 183 22.89 -13.70 -7.18
CA ASP A 183 23.48 -14.95 -6.67
C ASP A 183 23.69 -14.94 -5.14
N VAL A 184 23.16 -13.94 -4.45
CA VAL A 184 23.08 -13.83 -2.99
C VAL A 184 21.64 -13.51 -2.57
N PRO A 185 21.25 -13.78 -1.32
CA PRO A 185 19.91 -13.43 -0.86
C PRO A 185 19.61 -11.95 -1.03
N ILE A 186 18.43 -11.63 -1.55
CA ILE A 186 17.96 -10.25 -1.69
C ILE A 186 17.07 -9.90 -0.48
N ILE A 187 17.26 -8.69 0.03
CA ILE A 187 16.39 -8.07 1.03
C ILE A 187 15.67 -6.90 0.35
N SER A 188 14.34 -6.90 0.37
CA SER A 188 13.56 -5.77 -0.12
C SER A 188 13.88 -4.51 0.64
N HIS A 189 14.33 -3.47 -0.07
CA HIS A 189 14.71 -2.19 0.51
C HIS A 189 13.50 -1.26 0.62
N GLU A 190 13.33 -0.66 1.80
CA GLU A 190 12.30 0.36 2.06
C GLU A 190 10.90 -0.06 1.57
N THR A 191 10.53 -1.30 1.92
CA THR A 191 9.26 -1.91 1.54
C THR A 191 8.09 -1.10 2.09
N GLY A 192 7.08 -0.87 1.25
CA GLY A 192 5.85 -0.16 1.64
C GLY A 192 5.88 1.31 1.22
N GLN A 193 6.09 2.23 2.15
CA GLN A 193 6.01 3.69 1.94
C GLN A 193 4.60 4.18 1.54
N PHE A 194 3.56 3.44 1.94
CA PHE A 194 2.17 3.77 1.66
C PHE A 194 1.70 4.90 2.58
N GLN A 195 1.38 6.06 2.02
CA GLN A 195 0.94 7.21 2.81
C GLN A 195 -0.41 6.96 3.46
N VAL A 196 -0.49 7.25 4.76
CA VAL A 196 -1.71 7.32 5.56
C VAL A 196 -2.07 8.79 5.76
N TYR A 197 -3.35 9.13 5.81
CA TYR A 197 -3.76 10.49 6.14
C TYR A 197 -3.40 10.80 7.61
N PRO A 198 -2.86 12.00 7.94
CA PRO A 198 -2.31 12.27 9.27
C PRO A 198 -3.36 12.26 10.38
N ASN A 199 -2.97 11.73 11.54
CA ASN A 199 -3.75 11.81 12.77
C ASN A 199 -3.44 13.12 13.51
N TYR A 200 -4.30 14.12 13.41
CA TYR A 200 -4.07 15.43 14.04
C TYR A 200 -4.14 15.42 15.59
N GLU A 201 -4.62 14.33 16.20
CA GLU A 201 -4.56 14.18 17.66
C GLU A 201 -3.11 14.00 18.18
N GLU A 202 -2.19 13.58 17.30
CA GLU A 202 -0.76 13.45 17.62
C GLU A 202 -0.08 14.80 17.95
N ILE A 203 -0.62 15.92 17.49
CA ILE A 203 -0.12 17.26 17.80
C ILE A 203 0.15 17.43 19.30
N LYS A 204 -0.71 16.87 20.15
CA LYS A 204 -0.61 16.95 21.61
C LYS A 204 0.59 16.24 22.21
N LYS A 205 1.15 15.24 21.48
CA LYS A 205 2.29 14.43 21.93
C LYS A 205 3.63 15.17 21.80
N TYR A 206 3.70 16.20 20.95
CA TYR A 206 4.93 16.96 20.70
C TYR A 206 5.17 18.02 21.79
N THR A 207 5.55 17.59 22.98
CA THR A 207 5.75 18.45 24.16
C THR A 207 7.19 18.95 24.32
N GLY A 208 8.13 18.44 23.52
CA GLY A 208 9.55 18.78 23.58
C GLY A 208 9.94 19.96 22.68
N VAL A 209 11.18 19.92 22.20
CA VAL A 209 11.76 20.96 21.32
C VAL A 209 11.25 20.87 19.87
N LEU A 210 10.91 19.67 19.41
CA LEU A 210 10.29 19.49 18.10
C LEU A 210 8.83 19.97 18.15
N LYS A 211 8.44 20.72 17.11
CA LYS A 211 7.08 21.21 16.92
C LYS A 211 6.44 20.51 15.74
N PRO A 212 5.18 20.07 15.83
CA PRO A 212 4.48 19.36 14.76
C PRO A 212 3.97 20.31 13.66
N ARG A 213 4.87 21.11 13.07
CA ARG A 213 4.51 22.16 12.11
C ARG A 213 3.84 21.63 10.85
N ASN A 214 4.26 20.46 10.40
CA ASN A 214 3.64 19.72 9.30
C ASN A 214 2.17 19.38 9.62
N PHE A 215 1.88 18.79 10.79
CA PHE A 215 0.50 18.51 11.22
C PHE A 215 -0.34 19.78 11.34
N GLU A 216 0.20 20.85 11.93
CA GLU A 216 -0.48 22.13 12.09
C GLU A 216 -0.86 22.72 10.71
N ILE A 217 0.06 22.66 9.73
CA ILE A 217 -0.16 23.16 8.36
C ILE A 217 -1.20 22.31 7.64
N PHE A 218 -1.08 20.99 7.69
CA PHE A 218 -2.00 20.10 6.98
C PHE A 218 -3.40 20.11 7.61
N LYS A 219 -3.50 20.20 8.94
CA LYS A 219 -4.77 20.40 9.64
C LYS A 219 -5.48 21.67 9.17
N LYS A 220 -4.75 22.80 9.14
CA LYS A 220 -5.28 24.06 8.66
C LYS A 220 -5.77 23.98 7.21
N ARG A 221 -5.04 23.31 6.32
CA ARG A 221 -5.48 23.12 4.93
C ARG A 221 -6.78 22.31 4.84
N LEU A 222 -6.95 21.30 5.67
CA LEU A 222 -8.18 20.50 5.71
C LEU A 222 -9.34 21.33 6.27
N GLU A 223 -9.09 22.18 7.28
CA GLU A 223 -10.08 23.15 7.81
C GLU A 223 -10.52 24.12 6.71
N GLU A 224 -9.57 24.68 5.94
CA GLU A 224 -9.84 25.57 4.81
C GLU A 224 -10.58 24.89 3.65
N ALA A 225 -10.44 23.56 3.52
CA ALA A 225 -11.17 22.74 2.54
C ALA A 225 -12.56 22.29 3.02
N GLY A 226 -12.98 22.66 4.25
CA GLY A 226 -14.29 22.33 4.81
C GLY A 226 -14.51 20.85 5.11
N MET A 227 -13.43 20.09 5.39
CA MET A 227 -13.50 18.64 5.62
C MET A 227 -12.84 18.17 6.92
N ILE A 228 -12.60 19.09 7.87
CA ILE A 228 -11.89 18.75 9.13
C ILE A 228 -12.65 17.72 9.97
N ASP A 229 -13.96 17.65 9.87
CA ASP A 229 -14.81 16.66 10.52
C ASP A 229 -14.56 15.23 10.02
N GLN A 230 -14.03 15.06 8.81
CA GLN A 230 -13.66 13.77 8.21
C GLN A 230 -12.20 13.35 8.46
N ALA A 231 -11.41 14.15 9.18
CA ALA A 231 -9.96 13.88 9.37
C ALA A 231 -9.69 12.48 9.94
N HIS A 232 -10.48 12.06 10.94
CA HIS A 232 -10.36 10.72 11.53
C HIS A 232 -10.73 9.62 10.54
N ASP A 233 -11.82 9.80 9.79
CA ASP A 233 -12.27 8.84 8.80
C ASP A 233 -11.26 8.69 7.65
N PHE A 234 -10.65 9.78 7.21
CA PHE A 234 -9.58 9.76 6.21
C PHE A 234 -8.35 8.99 6.71
N MET A 235 -7.95 9.22 7.97
CA MET A 235 -6.84 8.49 8.59
C MET A 235 -7.17 6.99 8.68
N MET A 236 -8.36 6.64 9.17
CA MET A 236 -8.78 5.25 9.31
C MET A 236 -8.90 4.54 7.95
N ALA A 237 -9.53 5.17 6.96
CA ALA A 237 -9.74 4.54 5.66
C ALA A 237 -8.43 4.37 4.88
N SER A 238 -7.59 5.41 4.80
CA SER A 238 -6.28 5.31 4.14
C SER A 238 -5.34 4.35 4.88
N GLY A 239 -5.39 4.34 6.22
CA GLY A 239 -4.54 3.48 7.04
C GLY A 239 -4.93 2.00 7.00
N LYS A 240 -6.23 1.67 7.01
CA LYS A 240 -6.71 0.30 6.80
C LYS A 240 -6.29 -0.23 5.43
N TRP A 241 -6.39 0.61 4.39
CA TRP A 241 -5.93 0.28 3.06
C TRP A 241 -4.41 0.11 3.00
N SER A 242 -3.65 1.01 3.61
CA SER A 242 -2.19 0.91 3.73
C SER A 242 -1.76 -0.41 4.40
N ALA A 243 -2.44 -0.85 5.47
CA ALA A 243 -2.15 -2.13 6.13
C ALA A 243 -2.35 -3.34 5.20
N LEU A 244 -3.39 -3.33 4.34
CA LEU A 244 -3.61 -4.38 3.34
C LEU A 244 -2.54 -4.36 2.24
N LEU A 245 -2.07 -3.19 1.84
CA LEU A 245 -0.97 -3.04 0.88
C LEU A 245 0.37 -3.54 1.46
N TYR A 246 0.67 -3.21 2.73
CA TYR A 246 1.83 -3.77 3.45
C TYR A 246 1.77 -5.29 3.53
N ARG A 247 0.60 -5.83 3.87
CA ARG A 247 0.39 -7.29 3.88
C ARG A 247 0.73 -7.91 2.52
N ALA A 248 0.22 -7.37 1.42
CA ALA A 248 0.48 -7.89 0.08
C ALA A 248 1.98 -7.87 -0.25
N ASP A 249 2.68 -6.77 0.06
CA ASP A 249 4.12 -6.63 -0.17
C ASP A 249 4.93 -7.62 0.69
N ILE A 250 4.62 -7.75 1.98
CA ILE A 250 5.26 -8.72 2.89
C ILE A 250 5.01 -10.16 2.40
N GLU A 251 3.78 -10.51 2.04
CA GLU A 251 3.47 -11.86 1.54
C GLU A 251 4.18 -12.17 0.22
N MET A 252 4.39 -11.16 -0.67
CA MET A 252 5.22 -11.33 -1.88
C MET A 252 6.67 -11.68 -1.54
N ASN A 253 7.24 -11.06 -0.52
CA ASN A 253 8.56 -11.42 0.00
C ASN A 253 8.58 -12.88 0.49
N LEU A 254 7.58 -13.26 1.30
CA LEU A 254 7.54 -14.58 1.94
C LEU A 254 7.33 -15.73 0.94
N ARG A 255 6.63 -15.47 -0.20
CA ARG A 255 6.41 -16.49 -1.24
C ARG A 255 7.50 -16.50 -2.31
N THR A 256 8.51 -15.64 -2.21
CA THR A 256 9.66 -15.67 -3.12
C THR A 256 10.70 -16.68 -2.60
N PRO A 257 11.00 -17.75 -3.33
CA PRO A 257 12.00 -18.73 -2.92
C PRO A 257 13.38 -18.09 -2.71
N GLU A 258 14.11 -18.52 -1.68
CA GLU A 258 15.49 -18.07 -1.38
C GLU A 258 15.61 -16.54 -1.14
N TRP A 259 14.52 -15.88 -0.80
CA TRP A 259 14.50 -14.45 -0.51
C TRP A 259 15.04 -14.17 0.90
N GLY A 260 15.87 -13.12 1.04
CA GLY A 260 16.53 -12.79 2.32
C GLY A 260 15.63 -12.12 3.35
N GLY A 261 14.55 -11.46 2.91
CA GLY A 261 13.63 -10.74 3.79
C GLY A 261 13.26 -9.35 3.27
N PHE A 262 12.79 -8.49 4.18
CA PHE A 262 12.36 -7.13 3.85
C PHE A 262 12.71 -6.15 4.97
N GLN A 263 12.89 -4.88 4.60
CA GLN A 263 13.08 -3.74 5.50
C GLN A 263 11.96 -2.74 5.24
N LEU A 264 11.04 -2.59 6.20
CA LEU A 264 9.90 -1.68 6.05
C LEU A 264 10.34 -0.21 6.13
N LEU A 265 9.74 0.64 5.35
CA LEU A 265 9.69 2.07 5.53
C LEU A 265 8.20 2.50 5.54
N ASP A 266 7.55 2.45 6.70
CA ASP A 266 8.13 2.04 7.96
C ASP A 266 7.03 1.41 8.84
N LEU A 267 7.39 0.78 9.94
CA LEU A 267 6.43 0.35 10.94
C LEU A 267 5.77 1.55 11.63
N GLN A 268 6.53 2.65 11.78
CA GLN A 268 6.15 3.90 12.43
C GLN A 268 6.25 5.08 11.46
N ASP A 269 5.60 6.18 11.80
CA ASP A 269 5.79 7.43 11.07
C ASP A 269 7.20 7.97 11.24
N TYR A 270 7.72 8.57 10.17
CA TYR A 270 9.02 9.20 10.17
C TYR A 270 8.91 10.73 10.16
N PRO A 271 8.98 11.40 11.33
CA PRO A 271 8.78 12.85 11.42
C PRO A 271 9.92 13.69 10.84
N GLY A 272 11.07 13.08 10.54
CA GLY A 272 12.21 13.73 9.88
C GLY A 272 11.92 14.19 8.45
N GLN A 273 10.92 13.60 7.81
CA GLN A 273 10.42 13.99 6.48
C GLN A 273 8.94 14.35 6.61
N GLY A 274 8.61 15.61 6.57
CA GLY A 274 7.36 16.23 7.02
C GLY A 274 6.03 15.64 6.57
N SER A 275 5.98 14.74 5.59
CA SER A 275 4.78 14.04 5.14
C SER A 275 4.93 12.50 5.13
N ALA A 276 5.97 11.95 5.76
CA ALA A 276 6.19 10.51 5.85
C ALA A 276 5.30 9.86 6.94
N TYR A 277 3.98 9.97 6.76
CA TYR A 277 2.96 9.28 7.55
C TYR A 277 2.69 7.91 6.96
N VAL A 278 3.68 7.03 7.02
CA VAL A 278 3.67 5.72 6.36
C VAL A 278 3.51 4.56 7.33
N GLY A 279 3.64 4.83 8.64
CA GLY A 279 3.56 3.82 9.69
C GLY A 279 2.13 3.41 10.03
N ILE A 280 1.98 2.18 10.48
CA ILE A 280 0.79 1.72 11.19
C ILE A 280 0.82 2.18 12.66
N LEU A 281 2.01 2.54 13.14
CA LEU A 281 2.27 3.22 14.40
C LEU A 281 2.60 4.69 14.13
N ASP A 282 2.39 5.53 15.13
CA ASP A 282 2.82 6.92 15.09
C ASP A 282 4.34 7.07 15.37
N ALA A 283 4.84 8.28 15.31
CA ALA A 283 6.25 8.57 15.55
C ALA A 283 6.75 8.26 16.98
N PHE A 284 5.85 7.91 17.89
CA PHE A 284 6.12 7.53 19.28
C PHE A 284 5.98 6.03 19.51
N MET A 285 5.86 5.22 18.45
CA MET A 285 5.59 3.79 18.49
C MET A 285 4.24 3.44 19.15
N GLU A 286 3.29 4.36 19.16
CA GLU A 286 1.93 4.10 19.65
C GLU A 286 0.99 3.74 18.50
N SER A 287 0.06 2.82 18.76
CA SER A 287 -0.88 2.34 17.73
C SER A 287 -1.82 3.46 17.26
N LYS A 288 -1.98 3.59 15.94
CA LYS A 288 -3.01 4.44 15.33
C LYS A 288 -4.39 3.75 15.27
N GLY A 289 -4.52 2.52 15.78
CA GLY A 289 -5.76 1.73 15.72
C GLY A 289 -6.09 1.15 14.34
N LEU A 290 -5.13 1.14 13.42
CA LEU A 290 -5.33 0.68 12.03
C LEU A 290 -5.41 -0.84 11.92
N ILE A 291 -4.53 -1.55 12.63
CA ILE A 291 -4.45 -2.99 12.69
C ILE A 291 -3.89 -3.42 14.05
N ALA A 292 -4.42 -4.50 14.61
CA ALA A 292 -3.89 -5.05 15.85
C ALA A 292 -2.59 -5.84 15.61
N PRO A 293 -1.68 -5.90 16.60
CA PRO A 293 -0.46 -6.70 16.48
C PRO A 293 -0.74 -8.17 16.14
N GLU A 294 -1.78 -8.75 16.72
CA GLU A 294 -2.19 -10.14 16.48
C GLU A 294 -2.61 -10.38 15.03
N GLU A 295 -3.32 -9.42 14.42
CA GLU A 295 -3.74 -9.48 13.02
C GLU A 295 -2.55 -9.24 12.07
N TRP A 296 -1.66 -8.31 12.40
CA TRP A 296 -0.44 -8.07 11.64
C TRP A 296 0.47 -9.31 11.61
N ARG A 297 0.53 -10.05 12.72
CA ARG A 297 1.30 -11.30 12.80
C ARG A 297 0.74 -12.45 11.96
N HIS A 298 -0.43 -12.34 11.39
CA HIS A 298 -0.93 -13.33 10.42
C HIS A 298 -0.03 -13.42 9.18
N PHE A 299 0.60 -12.31 8.78
CA PHE A 299 1.49 -12.23 7.61
C PHE A 299 2.92 -11.76 7.94
N CYS A 300 3.22 -11.45 9.18
CA CYS A 300 4.54 -11.00 9.64
C CYS A 300 4.94 -11.76 10.90
N SER A 301 5.27 -13.03 10.75
CA SER A 301 5.72 -13.92 11.83
C SER A 301 6.69 -14.96 11.32
N GLU A 302 7.23 -15.77 12.24
CA GLU A 302 8.22 -16.81 11.94
C GLU A 302 7.67 -17.91 11.02
N VAL A 303 6.35 -18.14 11.08
CA VAL A 303 5.66 -19.09 10.19
C VAL A 303 4.41 -18.43 9.64
N VAL A 304 4.29 -18.41 8.33
CA VAL A 304 3.13 -17.80 7.65
C VAL A 304 2.53 -18.79 6.65
N PRO A 305 1.27 -19.22 6.87
CA PRO A 305 0.49 -19.91 5.85
C PRO A 305 0.07 -18.92 4.76
N LEU A 306 0.36 -19.23 3.50
CA LEU A 306 0.08 -18.40 2.33
C LEU A 306 -0.95 -19.11 1.45
N PHE A 307 -1.95 -18.36 0.98
CA PHE A 307 -2.91 -18.82 -0.03
C PHE A 307 -2.63 -18.07 -1.33
N CYS A 308 -2.17 -18.78 -2.35
CA CYS A 308 -1.80 -18.26 -3.65
C CYS A 308 -2.96 -18.51 -4.64
N THR A 309 -3.65 -17.45 -5.04
CA THR A 309 -4.81 -17.52 -5.95
C THR A 309 -4.71 -16.42 -7.01
N GLU A 310 -5.21 -16.73 -8.21
CA GLU A 310 -5.14 -15.84 -9.38
C GLU A 310 -6.00 -14.56 -9.25
N LYS A 311 -6.97 -14.54 -8.34
CA LYS A 311 -7.87 -13.39 -8.10
C LYS A 311 -8.57 -13.49 -6.75
N PHE A 312 -9.13 -12.38 -6.29
CA PHE A 312 -9.93 -12.34 -5.06
C PHE A 312 -11.44 -12.28 -5.32
N CYS A 313 -11.86 -11.96 -6.55
CA CYS A 313 -13.25 -11.83 -6.93
C CYS A 313 -13.66 -12.98 -7.86
N TRP A 314 -14.69 -13.73 -7.49
CA TRP A 314 -15.14 -14.94 -8.16
C TRP A 314 -16.64 -14.90 -8.43
N THR A 315 -17.11 -15.66 -9.42
CA THR A 315 -18.54 -15.96 -9.56
C THR A 315 -18.83 -17.35 -8.99
N ASN A 316 -20.06 -17.56 -8.52
CA ASN A 316 -20.44 -18.80 -7.84
C ASN A 316 -20.50 -20.05 -8.74
N ASP A 317 -20.37 -19.90 -10.06
CA ASP A 317 -20.24 -20.96 -11.06
C ASP A 317 -18.78 -21.27 -11.44
N GLU A 318 -17.83 -20.46 -10.98
CA GLU A 318 -16.40 -20.72 -11.16
C GLU A 318 -15.88 -21.72 -10.11
N ALA A 319 -14.77 -22.33 -10.43
CA ALA A 319 -14.01 -23.18 -9.51
C ALA A 319 -12.95 -22.33 -8.77
N LEU A 320 -13.31 -21.79 -7.61
CA LEU A 320 -12.33 -21.13 -6.74
C LEU A 320 -11.20 -22.11 -6.44
N THR A 321 -9.98 -21.73 -6.76
CA THR A 321 -8.78 -22.55 -6.55
C THR A 321 -7.62 -21.70 -6.08
N GLY A 322 -6.74 -22.28 -5.31
CA GLY A 322 -5.47 -21.68 -4.92
C GLY A 322 -4.54 -22.68 -4.28
N GLU A 323 -3.25 -22.41 -4.37
CA GLU A 323 -2.21 -23.21 -3.75
C GLU A 323 -1.97 -22.73 -2.31
N VAL A 324 -1.65 -23.65 -1.42
CA VAL A 324 -1.22 -23.31 -0.07
C VAL A 324 0.28 -23.55 0.04
N GLU A 325 0.98 -22.53 0.46
CA GLU A 325 2.40 -22.56 0.78
C GLU A 325 2.60 -22.23 2.26
N ILE A 326 3.68 -22.72 2.84
CA ILE A 326 4.10 -22.38 4.20
C ILE A 326 5.52 -21.81 4.13
N ALA A 327 5.67 -20.56 4.52
CA ALA A 327 6.97 -19.97 4.80
C ALA A 327 7.33 -20.27 6.27
N ASN A 328 8.36 -21.10 6.50
CA ASN A 328 8.78 -21.52 7.83
C ASN A 328 10.18 -21.02 8.16
N TYR A 329 10.27 -19.90 8.84
CA TYR A 329 11.52 -19.34 9.36
C TYR A 329 11.65 -19.51 10.89
N SER A 330 10.83 -20.41 11.48
CA SER A 330 10.93 -20.76 12.90
C SER A 330 12.12 -21.68 13.19
N GLU A 331 12.34 -21.97 14.47
CA GLU A 331 13.45 -22.83 14.93
C GLU A 331 13.20 -24.33 14.71
N SER A 332 12.04 -24.72 14.15
CA SER A 332 11.61 -26.11 14.11
C SER A 332 10.98 -26.50 12.78
N ASP A 333 11.10 -27.79 12.44
CA ASP A 333 10.30 -28.42 11.40
C ASP A 333 8.82 -28.50 11.81
N LEU A 334 7.94 -28.40 10.82
CA LEU A 334 6.48 -28.57 11.00
C LEU A 334 6.00 -29.97 10.56
N ASN A 335 6.92 -30.93 10.41
CA ASN A 335 6.62 -32.27 9.96
C ASN A 335 5.64 -32.98 10.91
N GLY A 336 4.58 -33.59 10.33
CA GLY A 336 3.55 -34.30 11.10
C GLY A 336 2.47 -33.42 11.72
N LYS A 337 2.57 -32.07 11.57
CA LYS A 337 1.45 -31.16 11.86
C LYS A 337 0.42 -31.17 10.74
N GLN A 338 -0.72 -30.56 11.00
CA GLN A 338 -1.79 -30.35 10.02
C GLN A 338 -2.09 -28.87 9.87
N LEU A 339 -2.45 -28.46 8.67
CA LEU A 339 -3.05 -27.16 8.40
C LEU A 339 -4.55 -27.37 8.22
N SER A 340 -5.33 -26.76 9.10
CA SER A 340 -6.78 -26.67 8.98
C SER A 340 -7.16 -25.43 8.18
N TRP A 341 -8.13 -25.56 7.26
CA TRP A 341 -8.68 -24.42 6.54
C TRP A 341 -10.21 -24.41 6.63
N VAL A 342 -10.78 -23.21 6.69
CA VAL A 342 -12.23 -22.99 6.80
C VAL A 342 -12.61 -21.80 5.93
N LEU A 343 -13.62 -21.98 5.07
CA LEU A 343 -14.28 -20.90 4.33
C LEU A 343 -15.59 -20.55 5.06
N THR A 344 -15.75 -19.27 5.42
CA THR A 344 -16.97 -18.76 6.09
C THR A 344 -17.58 -17.60 5.33
N ASP A 345 -18.89 -17.42 5.46
CA ASP A 345 -19.61 -16.24 4.97
C ASP A 345 -19.49 -15.06 5.96
N SER A 346 -20.11 -13.91 5.61
CA SER A 346 -20.13 -12.70 6.45
C SER A 346 -20.80 -12.88 7.82
N LYS A 347 -21.60 -13.96 7.99
CA LYS A 347 -22.27 -14.34 9.24
C LYS A 347 -21.51 -15.41 10.02
N GLN A 348 -20.27 -15.70 9.61
CA GLN A 348 -19.42 -16.77 10.19
C GLN A 348 -20.00 -18.18 10.03
N GLN A 349 -20.89 -18.40 9.06
CA GLN A 349 -21.38 -19.74 8.74
C GLN A 349 -20.35 -20.45 7.86
N VAL A 350 -20.04 -21.69 8.20
CA VAL A 350 -19.07 -22.49 7.46
C VAL A 350 -19.66 -22.92 6.13
N LEU A 351 -19.04 -22.50 5.04
CA LEU A 351 -19.38 -22.91 3.67
C LEU A 351 -18.65 -24.18 3.27
N ASP A 352 -17.36 -24.27 3.63
CA ASP A 352 -16.51 -25.42 3.34
C ASP A 352 -15.31 -25.45 4.30
N LYS A 353 -14.66 -26.60 4.46
CA LYS A 353 -13.49 -26.79 5.31
C LYS A 353 -12.71 -28.06 4.96
N GLY A 354 -11.45 -28.11 5.38
CA GLY A 354 -10.63 -29.29 5.20
C GLY A 354 -9.31 -29.20 5.95
N VAL A 355 -8.45 -30.17 5.71
CA VAL A 355 -7.12 -30.25 6.32
C VAL A 355 -6.09 -30.68 5.30
N LEU A 356 -4.86 -30.21 5.46
CA LEU A 356 -3.69 -30.62 4.69
C LEU A 356 -2.58 -31.11 5.65
N PRO A 357 -1.93 -32.24 5.38
CA PRO A 357 -0.78 -32.68 6.15
C PRO A 357 0.43 -31.81 5.83
N LEU A 358 1.23 -31.48 6.85
CA LEU A 358 2.44 -30.68 6.68
C LEU A 358 3.71 -31.56 6.67
N GLN A 359 4.59 -31.25 5.71
CA GLN A 359 5.96 -31.75 5.61
C GLN A 359 6.81 -30.53 5.23
N VAL A 360 7.17 -29.71 6.21
CA VAL A 360 7.85 -28.43 6.00
C VAL A 360 9.02 -28.35 6.97
N LYS A 361 10.21 -28.14 6.43
CA LYS A 361 11.44 -28.00 7.22
C LYS A 361 11.64 -26.55 7.68
N GLN A 362 12.49 -26.37 8.66
CA GLN A 362 13.03 -25.09 9.03
C GLN A 362 13.73 -24.42 7.84
N GLY A 363 13.49 -23.11 7.63
CA GLY A 363 14.09 -22.32 6.54
C GLY A 363 13.50 -22.61 5.16
N GLU A 364 12.35 -23.31 5.08
CA GLU A 364 11.74 -23.70 3.81
C GLU A 364 10.48 -22.89 3.50
N LEU A 365 10.34 -22.51 2.22
CA LEU A 365 9.06 -22.16 1.62
C LEU A 365 8.55 -23.44 0.91
N ALA A 366 7.50 -24.06 1.46
CA ALA A 366 6.99 -25.33 0.98
C ALA A 366 5.56 -25.23 0.47
N LYS A 367 5.32 -25.73 -0.73
CA LYS A 367 3.97 -25.96 -1.27
C LYS A 367 3.38 -27.22 -0.62
N VAL A 368 2.25 -27.09 0.10
CA VAL A 368 1.66 -28.16 0.88
C VAL A 368 0.37 -28.72 0.29
N GLY A 369 -0.25 -28.02 -0.65
CA GLY A 369 -1.44 -28.53 -1.35
C GLY A 369 -2.19 -27.46 -2.14
N THR A 370 -3.29 -27.90 -2.75
CA THR A 370 -4.20 -27.03 -3.50
C THR A 370 -5.58 -27.10 -2.88
N LEU A 371 -6.18 -25.96 -2.60
CA LEU A 371 -7.56 -25.86 -2.14
C LEU A 371 -8.50 -25.62 -3.33
N LYS A 372 -9.71 -26.17 -3.19
CA LYS A 372 -10.85 -25.93 -4.12
C LYS A 372 -12.12 -25.77 -3.28
N PRO A 373 -12.24 -24.68 -2.51
CA PRO A 373 -13.40 -24.49 -1.65
C PRO A 373 -14.70 -24.41 -2.46
N ALA A 374 -15.76 -24.99 -1.93
CA ALA A 374 -17.06 -25.01 -2.59
C ALA A 374 -17.78 -23.66 -2.39
N ILE A 375 -18.02 -22.91 -3.47
CA ILE A 375 -18.68 -21.60 -3.46
C ILE A 375 -20.04 -21.59 -4.18
N ALA A 376 -20.43 -22.69 -4.81
CA ALA A 376 -21.67 -22.79 -5.58
C ALA A 376 -22.97 -22.55 -4.77
N SER A 377 -22.91 -22.62 -3.45
CA SER A 377 -24.06 -22.33 -2.56
C SER A 377 -24.30 -20.84 -2.34
N VAL A 378 -23.36 -19.97 -2.65
CA VAL A 378 -23.47 -18.51 -2.50
C VAL A 378 -24.42 -17.98 -3.58
N ARG A 379 -25.55 -17.41 -3.19
CA ARG A 379 -26.62 -16.96 -4.12
C ARG A 379 -26.75 -15.45 -4.24
N LYS A 380 -26.07 -14.70 -3.37
CA LYS A 380 -26.02 -13.25 -3.38
C LYS A 380 -24.56 -12.82 -3.34
N ALA A 381 -24.30 -11.58 -3.71
CA ALA A 381 -22.98 -11.00 -3.52
C ALA A 381 -22.56 -11.11 -2.05
N GLU A 382 -21.43 -11.74 -1.80
CA GLU A 382 -21.00 -12.09 -0.44
C GLU A 382 -19.48 -11.92 -0.31
N LYS A 383 -19.05 -11.29 0.78
CA LYS A 383 -17.66 -11.36 1.23
C LYS A 383 -17.50 -12.62 2.07
N VAL A 384 -16.58 -13.48 1.68
CA VAL A 384 -16.23 -14.70 2.41
C VAL A 384 -14.81 -14.61 2.93
N THR A 385 -14.53 -15.34 4.01
CA THR A 385 -13.19 -15.40 4.61
C THR A 385 -12.67 -16.83 4.55
N LEU A 386 -11.50 -17.01 3.91
CA LEU A 386 -10.74 -18.25 3.96
C LEU A 386 -9.70 -18.13 5.07
N ALA A 387 -9.88 -18.87 6.16
CA ALA A 387 -8.92 -18.93 7.25
C ALA A 387 -8.05 -20.18 7.13
N LEU A 388 -6.74 -20.02 7.34
CA LEU A 388 -5.71 -21.06 7.41
C LEU A 388 -5.12 -21.08 8.81
N SER A 389 -4.98 -22.23 9.44
CA SER A 389 -4.36 -22.36 10.76
C SER A 389 -3.55 -23.65 10.89
N ILE A 390 -2.37 -23.56 11.51
CA ILE A 390 -1.52 -24.72 11.78
C ILE A 390 -1.87 -25.25 13.17
N ASP A 391 -2.42 -26.46 13.25
CA ASP A 391 -2.97 -27.04 14.45
C ASP A 391 -1.95 -27.11 15.60
N GLY A 392 -2.37 -26.65 16.79
CA GLY A 392 -1.53 -26.64 17.99
C GLY A 392 -0.42 -25.58 17.96
N THR A 393 -0.55 -24.54 17.14
CA THR A 393 0.37 -23.39 17.08
C THR A 393 -0.42 -22.07 17.04
N PRO A 394 0.21 -20.91 17.26
CA PRO A 394 -0.43 -19.60 17.04
C PRO A 394 -0.48 -19.17 15.56
N TYR A 395 0.16 -19.91 14.67
CA TYR A 395 0.33 -19.50 13.27
C TYR A 395 -0.93 -19.70 12.46
N ARG A 396 -1.43 -18.63 11.93
CA ARG A 396 -2.63 -18.57 11.09
C ARG A 396 -2.55 -17.42 10.10
N ASN A 397 -3.35 -17.49 9.06
CA ASN A 397 -3.59 -16.41 8.13
C ASN A 397 -5.02 -16.47 7.61
N ASP A 398 -5.55 -15.38 7.06
CA ASP A 398 -6.90 -15.34 6.50
C ASP A 398 -6.95 -14.48 5.25
N TYR A 399 -7.85 -14.81 4.33
CA TYR A 399 -8.01 -14.11 3.06
C TYR A 399 -9.46 -13.72 2.84
N SER A 400 -9.71 -12.45 2.57
CA SER A 400 -11.01 -11.97 2.12
C SER A 400 -11.17 -12.23 0.62
N LEU A 401 -12.26 -12.91 0.27
CA LEU A 401 -12.65 -13.17 -1.11
C LEU A 401 -14.08 -12.66 -1.32
N TRP A 402 -14.42 -12.31 -2.54
CA TRP A 402 -15.76 -11.87 -2.90
C TRP A 402 -16.36 -12.84 -3.90
N ILE A 403 -17.56 -13.34 -3.58
CA ILE A 403 -18.28 -14.27 -4.43
C ILE A 403 -19.55 -13.58 -4.92
N TYR A 404 -19.70 -13.52 -6.23
CA TYR A 404 -20.87 -12.91 -6.87
C TYR A 404 -21.71 -13.96 -7.57
N PRO A 405 -23.03 -13.74 -7.71
CA PRO A 405 -23.86 -14.59 -8.56
C PRO A 405 -23.34 -14.58 -9.99
N ALA A 406 -23.33 -15.75 -10.64
CA ALA A 406 -23.06 -15.84 -12.06
C ALA A 406 -24.01 -14.93 -12.83
N ALA A 407 -23.48 -14.18 -13.78
CA ALA A 407 -24.29 -13.28 -14.58
C ALA A 407 -25.04 -14.07 -15.67
N ASP A 408 -26.29 -14.45 -15.41
CA ASP A 408 -27.12 -15.11 -16.40
C ASP A 408 -27.55 -14.16 -17.53
N LYS A 409 -27.44 -12.83 -17.33
CA LYS A 409 -27.83 -11.80 -18.30
C LYS A 409 -27.08 -10.51 -18.09
N GLU A 410 -26.97 -9.74 -19.18
CA GLU A 410 -26.53 -8.35 -19.12
C GLU A 410 -27.43 -7.56 -18.16
N VAL A 411 -26.80 -6.79 -17.26
CA VAL A 411 -27.53 -5.94 -16.31
C VAL A 411 -28.06 -4.73 -17.08
N ALA A 412 -29.38 -4.74 -17.37
CA ALA A 412 -30.04 -3.65 -18.07
C ALA A 412 -30.76 -2.72 -17.07
N PRO A 413 -30.73 -1.40 -17.26
CA PRO A 413 -31.53 -0.46 -16.47
C PRO A 413 -33.03 -0.66 -16.75
N SER A 414 -33.89 -0.35 -15.77
CA SER A 414 -35.33 -0.25 -15.99
C SER A 414 -35.67 0.92 -16.91
N GLU A 415 -36.87 0.88 -17.55
CA GLU A 415 -37.27 1.87 -18.54
C GLU A 415 -37.36 3.31 -18.00
N ASP A 416 -37.48 3.50 -16.69
CA ASP A 416 -37.53 4.81 -16.03
C ASP A 416 -36.15 5.38 -15.67
N ILE A 417 -35.05 4.64 -15.92
CA ILE A 417 -33.68 5.09 -15.69
C ILE A 417 -32.99 5.36 -17.03
N CYS A 418 -32.67 6.61 -17.27
CA CYS A 418 -31.85 7.01 -18.43
C CYS A 418 -30.36 6.87 -18.07
N VAL A 419 -29.65 5.95 -18.75
CA VAL A 419 -28.19 5.81 -18.63
C VAL A 419 -27.52 6.51 -19.79
N THR A 420 -26.67 7.51 -19.52
CA THR A 420 -26.08 8.37 -20.56
C THR A 420 -24.64 8.79 -20.23
N ASP A 421 -23.85 9.11 -21.26
CA ASP A 421 -22.59 9.85 -21.20
C ASP A 421 -22.75 11.32 -21.65
N ASP A 422 -23.93 11.65 -22.23
CA ASP A 422 -24.29 13.01 -22.68
C ASP A 422 -25.47 13.55 -21.85
N LEU A 423 -25.13 14.24 -20.76
CA LEU A 423 -26.14 14.82 -19.87
C LEU A 423 -26.93 15.93 -20.52
N ASP A 424 -26.32 16.74 -21.40
CA ASP A 424 -26.97 17.89 -22.03
C ASP A 424 -28.17 17.46 -22.88
N ALA A 425 -28.05 16.33 -23.59
CA ALA A 425 -29.16 15.75 -24.37
C ALA A 425 -30.32 15.32 -23.47
N HIS A 426 -30.12 15.03 -22.20
CA HIS A 426 -31.13 14.52 -21.27
C HIS A 426 -31.47 15.51 -20.14
N LEU A 427 -30.97 16.74 -20.18
CA LEU A 427 -31.14 17.73 -19.11
C LEU A 427 -32.63 18.09 -18.91
N LYS A 428 -33.40 18.19 -20.01
CA LYS A 428 -34.84 18.43 -19.93
C LYS A 428 -35.57 17.28 -19.24
N TYR A 429 -35.30 16.04 -19.64
CA TYR A 429 -35.89 14.85 -19.00
C TYR A 429 -35.57 14.82 -17.49
N LEU A 430 -34.31 15.08 -17.12
CA LEU A 430 -33.91 15.17 -15.74
C LEU A 430 -34.66 16.24 -14.96
N THR A 431 -34.72 17.48 -15.48
CA THR A 431 -35.35 18.61 -14.75
C THR A 431 -36.86 18.45 -14.61
N GLU A 432 -37.53 17.72 -15.52
CA GLU A 432 -38.96 17.41 -15.49
C GLU A 432 -39.34 16.26 -14.56
N GLY A 433 -38.38 15.54 -13.96
CA GLY A 433 -38.64 14.48 -12.96
C GLY A 433 -38.01 13.13 -13.28
N GLY A 434 -37.24 13.02 -14.35
CA GLY A 434 -36.56 11.79 -14.74
C GLY A 434 -35.45 11.36 -13.78
N LYS A 435 -35.12 10.07 -13.82
CA LYS A 435 -33.96 9.49 -13.17
C LYS A 435 -32.83 9.31 -14.17
N VAL A 436 -31.67 9.87 -13.91
CA VAL A 436 -30.51 9.79 -14.81
C VAL A 436 -29.30 9.21 -14.08
N LEU A 437 -28.70 8.16 -14.67
CA LEU A 437 -27.38 7.68 -14.34
C LEU A 437 -26.40 8.21 -15.37
N TRP A 438 -25.52 9.10 -14.93
CA TRP A 438 -24.57 9.76 -15.81
C TRP A 438 -23.16 9.25 -15.60
N PHE A 439 -22.52 8.87 -16.71
CA PHE A 439 -21.10 8.55 -16.80
C PHE A 439 -20.39 9.65 -17.60
N PRO A 440 -19.89 10.72 -16.95
CA PRO A 440 -19.22 11.82 -17.66
C PRO A 440 -18.02 11.33 -18.48
N SER A 441 -17.77 11.92 -19.63
CA SER A 441 -16.57 11.60 -20.43
C SER A 441 -15.32 12.13 -19.78
N LYS A 442 -14.30 11.28 -19.57
CA LYS A 442 -13.00 11.66 -19.02
C LYS A 442 -12.35 12.79 -19.81
N ASP A 443 -12.39 12.74 -21.14
CA ASP A 443 -11.74 13.72 -22.01
C ASP A 443 -12.39 15.10 -21.94
N LYS A 444 -13.71 15.15 -21.74
CA LYS A 444 -14.45 16.41 -21.60
C LYS A 444 -14.19 17.10 -20.27
N HIS A 445 -13.87 16.35 -19.20
CA HIS A 445 -13.82 16.86 -17.82
C HIS A 445 -12.46 16.68 -17.16
N LYS A 446 -11.38 16.45 -17.92
CA LYS A 446 -10.04 16.20 -17.41
C LYS A 446 -9.51 17.30 -16.47
N ASP A 447 -9.90 18.55 -16.69
CA ASP A 447 -9.44 19.70 -15.90
C ASP A 447 -10.21 19.85 -14.58
N GLN A 448 -11.30 19.11 -14.39
CA GLN A 448 -12.13 19.07 -13.19
C GLN A 448 -11.99 17.76 -12.40
N THR A 449 -11.09 16.87 -12.82
CA THR A 449 -10.96 15.53 -12.27
C THR A 449 -9.54 15.21 -11.85
N VAL A 450 -9.40 14.20 -11.00
CA VAL A 450 -8.13 13.57 -10.63
C VAL A 450 -8.14 12.14 -11.16
N GLY A 451 -7.02 11.62 -11.62
CA GLY A 451 -6.95 10.24 -12.11
C GLY A 451 -7.15 9.19 -11.02
N GLY A 452 -7.52 7.98 -11.40
CA GLY A 452 -7.61 6.84 -10.49
C GLY A 452 -6.23 6.30 -10.08
N LEU A 453 -6.01 6.15 -8.79
CA LEU A 453 -4.83 5.51 -8.19
C LEU A 453 -5.32 4.44 -7.22
N PHE A 454 -4.91 3.18 -7.44
CA PHE A 454 -5.41 2.09 -6.62
C PHE A 454 -4.66 1.95 -5.29
N GLN A 455 -3.33 1.91 -5.31
CA GLN A 455 -2.53 2.00 -4.08
C GLN A 455 -2.68 3.39 -3.44
N THR A 456 -2.33 3.54 -2.17
CA THR A 456 -2.14 4.89 -1.61
C THR A 456 -0.91 5.52 -2.25
N ASP A 457 -0.92 6.86 -2.40
CA ASP A 457 0.24 7.55 -2.94
C ASP A 457 1.46 7.42 -2.01
N TYR A 458 2.62 7.74 -2.56
CA TYR A 458 3.87 7.75 -1.81
C TYR A 458 3.90 8.93 -0.81
N TRP A 459 4.67 8.77 0.23
CA TRP A 459 4.73 9.63 1.40
C TRP A 459 5.00 11.12 1.14
N ASN A 460 5.53 11.53 -0.01
CA ASN A 460 5.80 12.94 -0.32
C ASN A 460 5.36 13.30 -1.74
N TYR A 461 4.05 13.44 -1.92
CA TYR A 461 3.45 13.80 -3.21
C TYR A 461 4.15 14.98 -3.89
N ARG A 462 4.43 16.05 -3.14
CA ARG A 462 5.03 17.27 -3.69
C ARG A 462 6.45 17.04 -4.24
N MET A 463 7.26 16.26 -3.55
CA MET A 463 8.62 15.92 -3.98
C MET A 463 8.58 15.01 -5.22
N PHE A 464 7.84 13.90 -5.16
CA PHE A 464 7.75 12.95 -6.27
C PHE A 464 7.10 13.56 -7.50
N ARG A 465 6.09 14.43 -7.35
CA ARG A 465 5.55 15.22 -8.44
C ARG A 465 6.63 16.09 -9.09
N THR A 466 7.43 16.79 -8.29
CA THR A 466 8.52 17.65 -8.81
C THR A 466 9.55 16.82 -9.57
N ILE A 467 9.90 15.63 -9.08
CA ILE A 467 10.81 14.71 -9.77
C ILE A 467 10.20 14.26 -11.10
N CYS A 468 8.94 13.80 -11.11
CA CYS A 468 8.25 13.39 -12.33
C CYS A 468 8.21 14.52 -13.38
N GLU A 469 7.83 15.75 -12.97
CA GLU A 469 7.78 16.91 -13.86
C GLU A 469 9.16 17.27 -14.44
N ASN A 470 10.24 17.15 -13.65
CA ASN A 470 11.60 17.42 -14.10
C ASN A 470 12.15 16.34 -15.05
N LEU A 471 11.68 15.10 -14.92
CA LEU A 471 12.11 13.96 -15.74
C LEU A 471 11.14 13.66 -16.91
N ASP A 472 10.13 14.52 -17.12
CA ASP A 472 9.07 14.33 -18.12
C ASP A 472 8.37 12.95 -17.98
N ARG A 473 8.11 12.55 -16.72
CA ARG A 473 7.41 11.31 -16.35
C ARG A 473 5.95 11.60 -15.96
N PRO A 474 5.05 10.61 -16.06
CA PRO A 474 3.69 10.75 -15.55
C PRO A 474 3.70 11.11 -14.06
N VAL A 475 2.86 12.07 -13.68
CA VAL A 475 2.67 12.46 -12.28
C VAL A 475 1.59 11.56 -11.65
N SER A 476 1.83 11.11 -10.42
CA SER A 476 0.84 10.36 -9.65
C SER A 476 -0.47 11.14 -9.51
N PRO A 477 -1.64 10.48 -9.60
CA PRO A 477 -2.92 11.08 -9.19
C PRO A 477 -2.91 11.61 -7.75
N GLY A 478 -2.11 11.05 -6.87
CA GLY A 478 -1.84 11.57 -5.53
C GLY A 478 -2.96 11.31 -4.53
N THR A 479 -3.75 10.26 -4.68
CA THR A 479 -4.87 9.93 -3.79
C THR A 479 -4.51 8.83 -2.80
N LEU A 480 -5.29 8.69 -1.72
CA LEU A 480 -4.99 7.81 -0.59
C LEU A 480 -6.05 6.71 -0.39
N GLY A 481 -6.80 6.38 -1.44
CA GLY A 481 -7.89 5.41 -1.39
C GLY A 481 -9.27 6.06 -1.30
N ILE A 482 -10.29 5.26 -0.97
CA ILE A 482 -11.69 5.72 -0.87
C ILE A 482 -12.16 5.72 0.58
N LEU A 483 -13.18 6.55 0.81
CA LEU A 483 -14.03 6.54 2.00
C LEU A 483 -15.49 6.38 1.54
N THR A 484 -16.21 5.43 2.13
CA THR A 484 -17.62 5.22 1.86
C THR A 484 -18.35 4.71 3.11
N ASP A 485 -19.69 4.81 3.13
CA ASP A 485 -20.52 4.16 4.13
C ASP A 485 -21.02 2.81 3.57
N PRO A 486 -20.54 1.67 4.10
CA PRO A 486 -21.00 0.34 3.66
C PRO A 486 -22.50 0.11 3.84
N GLY A 487 -23.14 0.88 4.72
CA GLY A 487 -24.60 0.85 4.95
C GLY A 487 -25.40 1.67 3.95
N HIS A 488 -24.74 2.42 3.05
CA HIS A 488 -25.46 3.21 2.06
C HIS A 488 -26.22 2.32 1.07
N PRO A 489 -27.52 2.62 0.76
CA PRO A 489 -28.33 1.76 -0.10
C PRO A 489 -27.75 1.49 -1.50
N ALA A 490 -26.94 2.40 -2.05
CA ALA A 490 -26.25 2.19 -3.32
C ALA A 490 -25.20 1.07 -3.29
N LEU A 491 -24.79 0.62 -2.11
CA LEU A 491 -23.80 -0.44 -1.89
C LEU A 491 -24.42 -1.70 -1.28
N ALA A 492 -25.76 -1.78 -1.17
CA ALA A 492 -26.45 -2.87 -0.50
C ALA A 492 -26.13 -4.25 -1.11
N ASP A 493 -25.95 -4.31 -2.43
CA ASP A 493 -25.60 -5.53 -3.18
C ASP A 493 -24.12 -5.56 -3.61
N PHE A 494 -23.29 -4.69 -3.04
CA PHE A 494 -21.85 -4.64 -3.24
C PHE A 494 -21.13 -4.67 -1.88
N PRO A 495 -20.97 -5.86 -1.26
CA PRO A 495 -20.43 -5.99 0.08
C PRO A 495 -19.02 -5.44 0.16
N THR A 496 -18.85 -4.31 0.84
CA THR A 496 -17.59 -3.58 0.94
C THR A 496 -17.35 -3.07 2.37
N GLU A 497 -16.12 -2.70 2.66
CA GLU A 497 -15.73 -1.95 3.86
C GLU A 497 -15.85 -0.44 3.59
N PHE A 498 -15.65 0.37 4.65
CA PHE A 498 -15.64 1.83 4.53
C PHE A 498 -14.39 2.38 3.81
N HIS A 499 -13.42 1.52 3.49
CA HIS A 499 -12.14 1.83 2.85
C HIS A 499 -11.93 1.00 1.59
N THR A 500 -10.86 1.28 0.84
CA THR A 500 -10.44 0.49 -0.33
C THR A 500 -10.13 -0.95 0.06
N ASN A 501 -10.53 -1.88 -0.80
CA ASN A 501 -10.14 -3.29 -0.76
C ASN A 501 -9.93 -3.81 -2.20
N TRP A 502 -9.61 -5.09 -2.36
CA TRP A 502 -9.19 -5.65 -3.64
C TRP A 502 -10.27 -5.60 -4.73
N GLN A 503 -11.56 -5.69 -4.38
CA GLN A 503 -12.66 -5.63 -5.36
C GLN A 503 -12.78 -4.26 -6.05
N TRP A 504 -12.26 -3.18 -5.47
CA TRP A 504 -12.33 -1.85 -6.05
C TRP A 504 -11.32 -1.61 -7.20
N PHE A 505 -10.41 -2.55 -7.47
CA PHE A 505 -9.33 -2.36 -8.45
C PHE A 505 -9.83 -1.92 -9.83
N PRO A 506 -10.69 -2.68 -10.55
CA PRO A 506 -11.10 -2.28 -11.88
C PRO A 506 -11.92 -0.98 -11.87
N ILE A 507 -12.71 -0.75 -10.81
CA ILE A 507 -13.53 0.45 -10.64
C ILE A 507 -12.63 1.69 -10.49
N ILE A 508 -11.62 1.63 -9.61
CA ILE A 508 -10.70 2.74 -9.37
C ILE A 508 -9.78 2.97 -10.57
N LYS A 509 -9.28 1.93 -11.21
CA LYS A 509 -8.37 2.06 -12.37
C LYS A 509 -9.05 2.71 -13.59
N GLN A 510 -10.37 2.59 -13.71
CA GLN A 510 -11.17 3.26 -14.73
C GLN A 510 -11.80 4.58 -14.23
N SER A 511 -11.43 5.02 -13.01
CA SER A 511 -12.03 6.22 -12.42
C SER A 511 -11.24 7.50 -12.74
N TYR A 512 -11.97 8.60 -12.64
CA TYR A 512 -11.46 9.97 -12.71
C TYR A 512 -12.31 10.87 -11.78
N PRO A 513 -12.14 10.70 -10.45
CA PRO A 513 -12.96 11.38 -9.45
C PRO A 513 -13.09 12.87 -9.67
N MET A 514 -14.31 13.39 -9.54
CA MET A 514 -14.67 14.78 -9.76
C MET A 514 -14.27 15.65 -8.58
N ILE A 515 -13.71 16.83 -8.83
CA ILE A 515 -13.42 17.84 -7.80
C ILE A 515 -14.71 18.59 -7.46
N LEU A 516 -15.18 18.44 -6.24
CA LEU A 516 -16.45 18.94 -5.71
C LEU A 516 -16.28 20.12 -4.73
N ASP A 517 -15.15 20.79 -4.72
CA ASP A 517 -14.80 21.88 -3.78
C ASP A 517 -15.78 23.06 -3.79
N ARG A 518 -16.59 23.19 -4.84
CA ARG A 518 -17.58 24.27 -4.98
C ARG A 518 -18.91 23.98 -4.27
N LEU A 519 -19.10 22.75 -3.82
CA LEU A 519 -20.28 22.37 -3.06
C LEU A 519 -20.11 22.76 -1.58
N SER A 520 -21.21 22.79 -0.83
CA SER A 520 -21.16 23.13 0.60
C SER A 520 -20.26 22.17 1.38
N ASP A 521 -19.73 22.67 2.50
CA ASP A 521 -18.78 21.91 3.32
C ASP A 521 -19.38 20.62 3.88
N ASP A 522 -20.69 20.55 4.08
CA ASP A 522 -21.45 19.41 4.59
C ASP A 522 -21.81 18.37 3.50
N TYR A 523 -21.61 18.69 2.22
CA TYR A 523 -21.86 17.70 1.15
C TYR A 523 -20.85 16.55 1.21
N ARG A 524 -21.36 15.32 1.14
CA ARG A 524 -20.54 14.09 1.10
C ARG A 524 -20.94 13.22 -0.08
N PRO A 525 -19.96 12.81 -0.93
CA PRO A 525 -20.21 11.80 -1.97
C PRO A 525 -20.57 10.44 -1.34
N ILE A 526 -21.28 9.60 -2.07
CA ILE A 526 -21.55 8.20 -1.68
C ILE A 526 -20.25 7.42 -1.62
N VAL A 527 -19.38 7.60 -2.61
CA VAL A 527 -18.00 7.11 -2.61
C VAL A 527 -17.09 8.32 -2.81
N GLN A 528 -16.40 8.70 -1.74
CA GLN A 528 -15.43 9.78 -1.73
C GLN A 528 -14.03 9.22 -1.94
N VAL A 529 -13.20 9.89 -2.75
CA VAL A 529 -11.78 9.58 -2.85
C VAL A 529 -11.02 10.53 -1.93
N ILE A 530 -10.12 9.97 -1.14
CA ILE A 530 -9.29 10.73 -0.20
C ILE A 530 -8.13 11.35 -0.97
N ASP A 531 -8.04 12.66 -1.00
CA ASP A 531 -6.95 13.37 -1.64
C ASP A 531 -5.73 13.48 -0.72
N ASN A 532 -4.56 13.81 -1.28
CA ASN A 532 -3.36 14.04 -0.48
C ASN A 532 -3.46 15.32 0.36
N VAL A 533 -2.62 15.41 1.38
CA VAL A 533 -2.57 16.53 2.34
C VAL A 533 -2.13 17.88 1.73
N GLU A 534 -1.58 17.86 0.51
CA GLU A 534 -1.14 19.07 -0.18
C GLU A 534 -2.27 19.78 -0.91
N ARG A 535 -3.26 19.02 -1.44
CA ARG A 535 -4.40 19.54 -2.20
C ARG A 535 -5.69 19.59 -1.41
N ASN A 536 -6.03 18.49 -0.75
CA ASN A 536 -7.28 18.31 0.02
C ASN A 536 -8.54 18.64 -0.80
N HIS A 537 -8.62 18.18 -2.06
CA HIS A 537 -9.85 18.29 -2.83
C HIS A 537 -10.93 17.37 -2.27
N LYS A 538 -12.17 17.83 -2.28
CA LYS A 538 -13.34 16.96 -2.10
C LYS A 538 -13.58 16.21 -3.41
N LEU A 539 -13.21 14.92 -3.44
CA LEU A 539 -13.25 14.11 -4.67
C LEU A 539 -14.42 13.13 -4.63
N GLY A 540 -15.29 13.18 -5.64
CA GLY A 540 -16.41 12.25 -5.77
C GLY A 540 -16.18 11.21 -6.87
N LEU A 541 -16.30 9.91 -6.51
CA LEU A 541 -16.35 8.81 -7.47
C LEU A 541 -17.80 8.41 -7.78
N LEU A 542 -18.65 8.32 -6.76
CA LEU A 542 -20.10 8.12 -6.90
C LEU A 542 -20.82 9.17 -6.05
N PHE A 543 -21.71 9.95 -6.64
CA PHE A 543 -22.43 11.02 -5.94
C PHE A 543 -23.73 11.39 -6.64
N GLU A 544 -24.63 12.08 -5.92
CA GLU A 544 -25.99 12.31 -6.39
C GLU A 544 -26.49 13.73 -6.13
N PHE A 545 -27.46 14.14 -6.96
CA PHE A 545 -28.14 15.43 -6.84
C PHE A 545 -29.62 15.35 -7.17
N LYS A 546 -30.40 16.19 -6.52
CA LYS A 546 -31.72 16.57 -7.02
C LYS A 546 -31.55 17.74 -7.99
N VAL A 547 -32.05 17.60 -9.23
CA VAL A 547 -31.96 18.65 -10.27
C VAL A 547 -33.37 18.95 -10.80
N GLY A 548 -33.89 20.12 -10.44
CA GLY A 548 -35.32 20.42 -10.68
C GLY A 548 -36.21 19.43 -9.92
N ASN A 549 -37.06 18.70 -10.64
CA ASN A 549 -37.90 17.62 -10.09
C ASN A 549 -37.23 16.24 -10.19
N GLY A 550 -36.15 16.10 -10.91
CA GLY A 550 -35.49 14.83 -11.18
C GLY A 550 -34.35 14.48 -10.24
N LYS A 551 -33.80 13.30 -10.46
CA LYS A 551 -32.77 12.70 -9.62
C LYS A 551 -31.59 12.25 -10.50
N LEU A 552 -30.42 12.73 -10.17
CA LEU A 552 -29.19 12.44 -10.88
C LEU A 552 -28.26 11.62 -10.00
N LEU A 553 -27.77 10.51 -10.50
CA LEU A 553 -26.62 9.78 -9.94
C LEU A 553 -25.46 9.90 -10.93
N VAL A 554 -24.29 10.28 -10.44
CA VAL A 554 -23.07 10.45 -11.24
C VAL A 554 -22.05 9.41 -10.82
N CYS A 555 -21.56 8.63 -11.78
CA CYS A 555 -20.47 7.68 -11.58
C CYS A 555 -19.26 8.09 -12.40
N MET A 556 -18.15 8.42 -11.72
CA MET A 556 -16.90 8.88 -12.30
C MET A 556 -15.93 7.72 -12.60
N SER A 557 -16.47 6.55 -12.94
CA SER A 557 -15.70 5.39 -13.39
C SER A 557 -16.34 4.81 -14.67
N ASP A 558 -15.51 4.51 -15.66
CA ASP A 558 -15.97 3.84 -16.88
C ASP A 558 -16.24 2.35 -16.63
N LEU A 559 -17.36 2.06 -15.97
CA LEU A 559 -17.77 0.69 -15.66
C LEU A 559 -18.04 -0.14 -16.93
N LYS A 560 -18.33 0.51 -18.08
CA LYS A 560 -18.56 -0.21 -19.35
C LYS A 560 -17.28 -0.86 -19.85
N ALA A 561 -16.13 -0.22 -19.65
CA ALA A 561 -14.83 -0.74 -20.07
C ALA A 561 -14.38 -1.99 -19.29
N VAL A 562 -15.02 -2.30 -18.15
CA VAL A 562 -14.62 -3.39 -17.23
C VAL A 562 -15.77 -4.34 -16.89
N GLN A 563 -16.76 -4.46 -17.77
CA GLN A 563 -17.91 -5.37 -17.58
C GLN A 563 -17.53 -6.86 -17.63
N ASP A 564 -16.33 -7.20 -18.09
CA ASP A 564 -15.76 -8.54 -17.99
C ASP A 564 -15.39 -8.92 -16.54
N LYS A 565 -15.25 -7.93 -15.62
CA LYS A 565 -14.92 -8.13 -14.21
C LYS A 565 -16.20 -8.29 -13.36
N PRO A 566 -16.33 -9.37 -12.58
CA PRO A 566 -17.55 -9.64 -11.81
C PRO A 566 -17.87 -8.55 -10.79
N GLU A 567 -16.86 -7.98 -10.12
CA GLU A 567 -17.03 -6.88 -9.16
C GLU A 567 -17.52 -5.59 -9.81
N ALA A 568 -17.09 -5.28 -11.03
CA ALA A 568 -17.57 -4.10 -11.75
C ALA A 568 -19.03 -4.27 -12.19
N ARG A 569 -19.41 -5.48 -12.66
CA ARG A 569 -20.82 -5.80 -12.96
C ARG A 569 -21.69 -5.72 -11.71
N GLN A 570 -21.19 -6.25 -10.59
CA GLN A 570 -21.93 -6.24 -9.33
C GLN A 570 -22.11 -4.82 -8.79
N PHE A 571 -21.08 -3.97 -8.88
CA PHE A 571 -21.18 -2.58 -8.51
C PHE A 571 -22.20 -1.83 -9.38
N TYR A 572 -22.19 -2.05 -10.69
CA TYR A 572 -23.16 -1.48 -11.61
C TYR A 572 -24.60 -1.94 -11.28
N ARG A 573 -24.81 -3.23 -10.98
CA ARG A 573 -26.09 -3.78 -10.53
C ARG A 573 -26.57 -3.08 -9.26
N SER A 574 -25.73 -2.98 -8.25
CA SER A 574 -26.07 -2.34 -6.97
C SER A 574 -26.51 -0.88 -7.16
N ILE A 575 -25.83 -0.14 -8.04
CA ILE A 575 -26.21 1.24 -8.41
C ILE A 575 -27.61 1.28 -9.06
N LEU A 576 -27.91 0.39 -9.99
CA LEU A 576 -29.21 0.37 -10.67
C LEU A 576 -30.35 -0.01 -9.70
N GLU A 577 -30.15 -1.04 -8.88
CA GLU A 577 -31.15 -1.46 -7.86
C GLU A 577 -31.40 -0.33 -6.85
N TYR A 578 -30.37 0.42 -6.47
CA TYR A 578 -30.53 1.63 -5.67
C TYR A 578 -31.43 2.66 -6.36
N MET A 579 -31.17 2.96 -7.64
CA MET A 579 -31.94 3.94 -8.40
C MET A 579 -33.41 3.52 -8.64
N GLU A 580 -33.70 2.24 -8.66
CA GLU A 580 -35.06 1.69 -8.75
C GLU A 580 -35.82 1.79 -7.42
N SER A 581 -35.10 1.79 -6.31
CA SER A 581 -35.67 1.81 -4.97
C SER A 581 -36.19 3.19 -4.54
N SER A 582 -37.03 3.23 -3.51
CA SER A 582 -37.48 4.47 -2.88
C SER A 582 -36.34 5.18 -2.10
N ALA A 583 -35.26 4.49 -1.80
CA ALA A 583 -34.09 5.04 -1.14
C ALA A 583 -33.32 6.05 -2.01
N PHE A 584 -33.45 5.94 -3.35
CA PHE A 584 -32.88 6.94 -4.25
C PHE A 584 -33.67 8.25 -4.15
N ALA A 585 -33.26 9.08 -3.19
CA ALA A 585 -33.91 10.35 -2.86
C ALA A 585 -32.85 11.42 -2.53
N PRO A 586 -32.07 11.90 -3.52
CA PRO A 586 -31.02 12.89 -3.31
C PRO A 586 -31.53 14.11 -2.55
N SER A 587 -30.89 14.45 -1.45
CA SER A 587 -31.26 15.61 -0.61
C SER A 587 -30.63 16.91 -1.08
N TYR A 588 -29.44 16.84 -1.69
CA TYR A 588 -28.71 18.01 -2.15
C TYR A 588 -29.22 18.47 -3.52
N SER A 589 -29.71 19.73 -3.58
CA SER A 589 -30.32 20.27 -4.77
C SER A 589 -29.39 21.21 -5.53
N LEU A 590 -29.31 21.02 -6.84
CA LEU A 590 -28.63 21.95 -7.77
C LEU A 590 -29.61 22.46 -8.82
N SER A 591 -29.42 23.71 -9.26
CA SER A 591 -30.03 24.15 -10.50
C SER A 591 -29.30 23.49 -11.70
N ALA A 592 -29.96 23.41 -12.86
CA ALA A 592 -29.31 22.93 -14.09
C ALA A 592 -28.04 23.72 -14.42
N LYS A 593 -28.07 25.03 -14.15
CA LYS A 593 -26.92 25.91 -14.36
C LYS A 593 -25.77 25.59 -13.40
N ASP A 594 -26.06 25.44 -12.09
CA ASP A 594 -25.02 25.14 -11.10
C ASP A 594 -24.37 23.78 -11.38
N LEU A 595 -25.18 22.80 -11.85
CA LEU A 595 -24.67 21.52 -12.30
C LEU A 595 -23.71 21.65 -13.48
N GLN A 596 -24.09 22.41 -14.52
CA GLN A 596 -23.21 22.66 -15.67
C GLN A 596 -21.95 23.42 -15.25
N ASP A 597 -22.08 24.44 -14.39
CA ASP A 597 -20.95 25.22 -13.87
C ASP A 597 -19.98 24.35 -13.05
N LEU A 598 -20.48 23.32 -12.32
CA LEU A 598 -19.65 22.38 -11.58
C LEU A 598 -18.72 21.59 -12.48
N PHE A 599 -19.20 21.17 -13.66
CA PHE A 599 -18.47 20.32 -14.61
C PHE A 599 -17.67 21.10 -15.67
N THR A 600 -17.79 22.41 -15.74
CA THR A 600 -17.12 23.25 -16.76
C THR A 600 -16.18 24.32 -16.19
N ALA A 601 -16.38 24.71 -14.93
CA ALA A 601 -15.59 25.78 -14.34
C ALA A 601 -14.14 25.35 -14.08
N LYS A 602 -13.20 26.28 -14.27
CA LYS A 602 -11.81 26.04 -13.91
C LYS A 602 -11.68 25.80 -12.40
N VAL A 603 -11.03 24.71 -12.06
CA VAL A 603 -10.68 24.39 -10.68
C VAL A 603 -9.53 25.33 -10.26
N LYS A 604 -9.61 25.90 -9.07
CA LYS A 604 -8.48 26.59 -8.45
C LYS A 604 -7.48 25.55 -7.98
N THR A 605 -6.57 25.16 -8.84
CA THR A 605 -5.38 24.41 -8.40
C THR A 605 -4.48 25.42 -7.69
N GLY A 606 -4.29 25.27 -6.38
CA GLY A 606 -3.27 26.04 -5.69
C GLY A 606 -1.92 25.84 -6.37
N GLU A 607 -1.19 26.93 -6.67
CA GLU A 607 0.16 26.80 -7.20
C GLU A 607 1.04 26.08 -6.14
N MET A 608 1.23 24.79 -6.30
CA MET A 608 2.28 24.08 -5.56
C MET A 608 3.62 24.54 -6.10
N LYS A 609 4.33 25.35 -5.32
CA LYS A 609 5.71 25.74 -5.68
C LYS A 609 6.57 24.48 -5.75
N LYS A 610 7.36 24.34 -6.83
CA LYS A 610 8.37 23.29 -6.94
C LYS A 610 9.29 23.33 -5.71
N LEU A 611 9.54 22.17 -5.09
CA LEU A 611 10.34 22.10 -3.87
C LEU A 611 11.83 22.34 -4.13
N PHE A 612 12.36 21.87 -5.27
CA PHE A 612 13.78 21.91 -5.61
C PHE A 612 14.00 22.04 -7.12
N ASN A 613 15.11 22.69 -7.52
CA ASN A 613 15.77 22.39 -8.77
C ASN A 613 16.63 21.13 -8.53
N ILE A 614 16.04 19.95 -8.68
CA ILE A 614 16.79 18.70 -8.57
C ILE A 614 17.53 18.49 -9.90
N SER A 615 18.70 19.12 -10.04
CA SER A 615 19.62 18.87 -11.15
C SER A 615 20.45 17.60 -10.96
N SER A 616 20.40 16.97 -9.81
CA SER A 616 21.22 15.81 -9.43
C SER A 616 20.63 14.44 -9.80
N TYR A 617 19.38 14.39 -10.27
CA TYR A 617 18.78 13.17 -10.81
C TYR A 617 18.86 13.15 -12.35
N LYS A 618 20.04 13.37 -12.90
CA LYS A 618 20.30 13.15 -14.33
C LYS A 618 20.98 11.83 -14.56
#